data_94f597155d4185a4847c7c661353ddb7
#
_entry.id   94f597155d4185a4847c7c661353ddb7
#
_cell.length_a   1.000
_cell.length_b   1.000
_cell.length_c   1.000
_cell.angle_alpha   90.00
_cell.angle_beta   90.00
_cell.angle_gamma   90.00
#
_symmetry.space_group_name_H-M   'P 1'
#
loop_
_entity.id
_entity.type
_entity.pdbx_description
1 polymer ?
#
loop_
_entity_poly.entity_id
_entity_poly.type
_entity_poly.pdbx_seq_one_letter_code
_entity_poly.pdbx_strand_id
1 'polypeptide(L)'
;MTMKKLVVLISGLLAAITTFAQTPQLRTEIFDLIDFDHPGLENVKALHQNGQDAEAASALLDYYRGRKGIVTATIRDLSKVKISPEEKKWADEGLEHTFFVHYGYQPSYNYGEDINWKFWPVKDMELRWQLHRHKWWVPMGQAYKVTKDEKYAVEWTKQYIDWIIKNPYDDPDKENLRFSWRPLEVSDRLRKQPDMFMLFVDSPAFTPEFLTEFLVNYHKHAEHILANYSEHGNHLLFQAQRMIGAGCFFPEFKRAKTWSDSGVGILNREINLQVFEDG
;
A
#
# COMPACT_ATOMS: atom_id res chain seq x y z
N MET A 1 -14.50 62.24 40.09
CA MET A 1 -14.53 60.78 40.32
C MET A 1 -14.39 60.11 38.97
N THR A 2 -13.12 59.70 38.60
CA THR A 2 -12.75 59.35 37.26
C THR A 2 -12.69 57.81 37.16
N MET A 3 -13.58 57.22 36.35
CA MET A 3 -13.59 55.79 36.07
C MET A 3 -12.47 55.45 35.06
N LYS A 4 -11.45 54.68 35.51
CA LYS A 4 -10.44 54.07 34.64
C LYS A 4 -11.04 52.86 33.92
N LYS A 5 -11.12 52.89 32.62
CA LYS A 5 -11.45 51.71 31.77
C LYS A 5 -10.26 50.77 31.73
N LEU A 6 -10.44 49.58 32.24
CA LEU A 6 -9.49 48.48 32.14
C LEU A 6 -9.66 47.83 30.77
N VAL A 7 -8.66 47.97 29.90
CA VAL A 7 -8.58 47.27 28.61
C VAL A 7 -7.84 45.96 28.87
N VAL A 8 -8.56 44.83 28.82
CA VAL A 8 -7.96 43.50 28.85
C VAL A 8 -7.61 43.12 27.43
N LEU A 9 -6.30 43.10 27.14
CA LEU A 9 -5.74 42.50 25.91
C LEU A 9 -5.71 40.99 26.08
N ILE A 10 -6.60 40.29 25.39
CA ILE A 10 -6.54 38.84 25.25
C ILE A 10 -5.61 38.58 24.09
N SER A 11 -4.34 38.21 24.38
CA SER A 11 -3.39 37.69 23.41
C SER A 11 -3.79 36.24 23.09
N GLY A 12 -4.54 36.06 22.02
CA GLY A 12 -4.80 34.74 21.48
C GLY A 12 -3.50 34.13 20.91
N LEU A 13 -2.90 33.17 21.60
CA LEU A 13 -1.84 32.35 21.07
C LEU A 13 -2.49 31.38 20.05
N LEU A 14 -2.43 31.71 18.75
CA LEU A 14 -2.69 30.74 17.70
C LEU A 14 -1.51 29.76 17.71
N ALA A 15 -1.68 28.62 18.35
CA ALA A 15 -0.81 27.47 18.12
C ALA A 15 -1.07 27.00 16.68
N ALA A 16 -0.18 27.33 15.77
CA ALA A 16 -0.11 26.71 14.47
C ALA A 16 0.21 25.22 14.72
N ILE A 17 -0.79 24.36 14.62
CA ILE A 17 -0.58 22.91 14.54
C ILE A 17 0.03 22.69 13.16
N THR A 18 1.36 22.70 13.09
CA THR A 18 2.08 22.16 11.95
C THR A 18 1.87 20.66 11.96
N THR A 19 0.94 20.18 11.17
CA THR A 19 0.88 18.77 10.80
C THR A 19 2.17 18.45 10.07
N PHE A 20 3.14 17.89 10.81
CA PHE A 20 4.33 17.32 10.19
C PHE A 20 3.85 16.16 9.34
N ALA A 21 3.99 16.27 8.02
CA ALA A 21 3.87 15.11 7.14
C ALA A 21 4.79 14.02 7.70
N GLN A 22 4.21 12.88 8.05
CA GLN A 22 4.96 11.81 8.70
C GLN A 22 5.92 11.27 7.64
N THR A 23 7.22 11.38 7.93
CA THR A 23 8.26 10.86 7.03
C THR A 23 8.42 9.37 7.22
N PRO A 24 8.67 8.60 6.14
CA PRO A 24 9.00 7.19 6.24
C PRO A 24 10.15 6.95 7.21
N GLN A 25 10.05 5.89 8.00
CA GLN A 25 11.09 5.51 8.96
C GLN A 25 11.81 4.25 8.47
N LEU A 26 13.11 4.16 8.76
CA LEU A 26 13.84 2.94 8.50
C LEU A 26 13.32 1.80 9.38
N ARG A 27 12.78 0.77 8.76
CA ARG A 27 12.24 -0.41 9.44
C ARG A 27 13.26 -1.55 9.36
N THR A 28 14.14 -1.62 10.36
CA THR A 28 15.22 -2.62 10.38
C THR A 28 14.71 -4.06 10.50
N GLU A 29 13.48 -4.26 11.00
CA GLU A 29 12.83 -5.58 11.04
C GLU A 29 12.71 -6.25 9.67
N ILE A 30 12.81 -5.50 8.57
CA ILE A 30 12.81 -6.09 7.22
C ILE A 30 13.93 -7.09 7.03
N PHE A 31 15.08 -6.87 7.64
CA PHE A 31 16.23 -7.76 7.52
C PHE A 31 16.02 -9.12 8.21
N ASP A 32 15.11 -9.19 9.18
CA ASP A 32 14.67 -10.46 9.77
C ASP A 32 13.70 -11.22 8.86
N LEU A 33 13.02 -10.54 7.95
CA LEU A 33 11.99 -11.09 7.07
C LEU A 33 12.54 -11.57 5.73
N ILE A 34 13.69 -11.02 5.28
CA ILE A 34 14.33 -11.34 4.01
C ILE A 34 15.22 -12.58 4.14
N ASP A 35 15.17 -13.43 3.11
CA ASP A 35 16.13 -14.53 2.89
C ASP A 35 17.39 -13.99 2.23
N PHE A 36 18.43 -13.80 3.02
CA PHE A 36 19.74 -13.32 2.55
C PHE A 36 20.49 -14.31 1.65
N ASP A 37 20.03 -15.54 1.54
CA ASP A 37 20.59 -16.52 0.59
C ASP A 37 19.95 -16.40 -0.79
N HIS A 38 18.97 -15.49 -0.95
CA HIS A 38 18.44 -15.14 -2.26
C HIS A 38 19.53 -14.45 -3.13
N PRO A 39 19.75 -14.89 -4.39
CA PRO A 39 20.80 -14.34 -5.24
C PRO A 39 20.69 -12.83 -5.44
N GLY A 40 21.82 -12.12 -5.28
CA GLY A 40 21.92 -10.67 -5.45
C GLY A 40 21.75 -9.87 -4.15
N LEU A 41 21.52 -10.52 -3.01
CA LEU A 41 21.41 -9.88 -1.69
C LEU A 41 22.72 -9.96 -0.86
N GLU A 42 23.81 -10.41 -1.44
CA GLU A 42 25.08 -10.62 -0.74
C GLU A 42 25.62 -9.32 -0.10
N ASN A 43 25.51 -8.20 -0.84
CA ASN A 43 25.92 -6.88 -0.34
C ASN A 43 24.99 -6.38 0.77
N VAL A 44 23.69 -6.56 0.64
CA VAL A 44 22.69 -6.21 1.67
C VAL A 44 22.98 -6.99 2.95
N LYS A 45 23.23 -8.31 2.83
CA LYS A 45 23.59 -9.18 3.96
C LYS A 45 24.83 -8.68 4.67
N ALA A 46 25.91 -8.38 3.93
CA ALA A 46 27.18 -7.93 4.48
C ALA A 46 27.05 -6.60 5.23
N LEU A 47 26.32 -5.63 4.67
CA LEU A 47 26.08 -4.33 5.31
C LEU A 47 25.29 -4.49 6.60
N HIS A 48 24.20 -5.24 6.58
CA HIS A 48 23.39 -5.51 7.77
C HIS A 48 24.19 -6.22 8.86
N GLN A 49 24.97 -7.26 8.53
CA GLN A 49 25.80 -7.96 9.49
C GLN A 49 26.88 -7.07 10.14
N ASN A 50 27.27 -5.98 9.49
CA ASN A 50 28.17 -4.97 10.01
C ASN A 50 27.45 -3.85 10.81
N GLY A 51 26.14 -3.95 11.00
CA GLY A 51 25.33 -2.93 11.71
C GLY A 51 25.07 -1.67 10.89
N GLN A 52 25.24 -1.73 9.56
CA GLN A 52 25.07 -0.62 8.60
C GLN A 52 23.67 -0.70 7.95
N ASP A 53 22.61 -0.63 8.76
CA ASP A 53 21.24 -0.89 8.30
C ASP A 53 20.73 0.15 7.30
N ALA A 54 21.16 1.41 7.41
CA ALA A 54 20.77 2.45 6.44
C ALA A 54 21.38 2.19 5.06
N GLU A 55 22.65 1.80 5.02
CA GLU A 55 23.36 1.42 3.81
C GLU A 55 22.80 0.10 3.24
N ALA A 56 22.42 -0.84 4.10
CA ALA A 56 21.78 -2.08 3.70
C ALA A 56 20.40 -1.82 3.04
N ALA A 57 19.60 -0.88 3.57
CA ALA A 57 18.34 -0.50 2.97
C ALA A 57 18.54 0.19 1.61
N SER A 58 19.59 1.03 1.48
CA SER A 58 19.96 1.65 0.21
C SER A 58 20.38 0.60 -0.83
N ALA A 59 21.23 -0.36 -0.43
CA ALA A 59 21.64 -1.46 -1.28
C ALA A 59 20.45 -2.36 -1.70
N LEU A 60 19.49 -2.56 -0.79
CA LEU A 60 18.26 -3.29 -1.08
C LEU A 60 17.40 -2.57 -2.11
N LEU A 61 17.29 -1.24 -2.02
CA LEU A 61 16.57 -0.44 -3.03
C LEU A 61 17.25 -0.53 -4.40
N ASP A 62 18.57 -0.45 -4.44
CA ASP A 62 19.35 -0.60 -5.68
C ASP A 62 19.17 -1.99 -6.29
N TYR A 63 19.17 -3.04 -5.47
CA TYR A 63 18.84 -4.40 -5.90
C TYR A 63 17.46 -4.45 -6.58
N TYR A 64 16.42 -3.90 -5.94
CA TYR A 64 15.07 -3.91 -6.50
C TYR A 64 14.96 -3.09 -7.80
N ARG A 65 15.61 -1.94 -7.89
CA ARG A 65 15.71 -1.14 -9.13
C ARG A 65 16.44 -1.88 -10.24
N GLY A 66 17.39 -2.73 -9.88
CA GLY A 66 18.18 -3.55 -10.81
C GLY A 66 17.46 -4.79 -11.35
N ARG A 67 16.36 -5.24 -10.73
CA ARG A 67 15.64 -6.46 -11.12
C ARG A 67 15.15 -6.37 -12.58
N LYS A 68 15.29 -7.46 -13.35
CA LYS A 68 14.85 -7.55 -14.74
C LYS A 68 13.77 -8.62 -14.91
N GLY A 69 12.94 -8.43 -15.94
CA GLY A 69 11.90 -9.41 -16.31
C GLY A 69 10.76 -9.52 -15.30
N ILE A 70 10.64 -8.58 -14.36
CA ILE A 70 9.58 -8.57 -13.37
C ILE A 70 8.29 -8.07 -14.01
N VAL A 71 7.22 -8.80 -13.77
CA VAL A 71 5.88 -8.51 -14.29
C VAL A 71 4.84 -8.74 -13.19
N THR A 72 3.69 -8.09 -13.32
CA THR A 72 2.50 -8.40 -12.50
C THR A 72 1.41 -9.00 -13.40
N ALA A 73 0.29 -9.36 -12.80
CA ALA A 73 -0.88 -9.77 -13.58
C ALA A 73 -1.41 -8.64 -14.50
N THR A 74 -1.18 -7.39 -14.12
CA THR A 74 -1.67 -6.18 -14.81
C THR A 74 -0.61 -5.54 -15.72
N ILE A 75 0.63 -5.44 -15.22
CA ILE A 75 1.73 -4.75 -15.92
C ILE A 75 2.70 -5.81 -16.46
N ARG A 76 2.65 -6.05 -17.77
CA ARG A 76 3.55 -6.97 -18.48
C ARG A 76 4.78 -6.28 -19.06
N ASP A 77 4.67 -4.98 -19.31
CA ASP A 77 5.72 -4.15 -19.91
C ASP A 77 5.51 -2.70 -19.46
N LEU A 78 6.43 -2.20 -18.65
CA LEU A 78 6.39 -0.83 -18.13
C LEU A 78 6.47 0.24 -19.23
N SER A 79 7.10 -0.07 -20.38
CA SER A 79 7.19 0.87 -21.50
C SER A 79 5.87 1.08 -22.23
N LYS A 80 4.91 0.17 -22.02
CA LYS A 80 3.57 0.21 -22.63
C LYS A 80 2.49 0.76 -21.69
N VAL A 81 2.87 1.20 -20.49
CA VAL A 81 1.93 1.82 -19.56
C VAL A 81 1.33 3.07 -20.21
N LYS A 82 0.01 3.16 -20.17
CA LYS A 82 -0.77 4.27 -20.67
C LYS A 82 -1.71 4.73 -19.56
N ILE A 83 -2.25 5.92 -19.72
CA ILE A 83 -3.29 6.46 -18.86
C ILE A 83 -4.41 7.04 -19.72
N SER A 84 -5.63 6.68 -19.44
CA SER A 84 -6.80 7.27 -20.07
C SER A 84 -7.10 8.67 -19.49
N PRO A 85 -7.88 9.52 -20.18
CA PRO A 85 -8.30 10.81 -19.61
C PRO A 85 -9.06 10.67 -18.28
N GLU A 86 -9.85 9.63 -18.13
CA GLU A 86 -10.60 9.35 -16.91
C GLU A 86 -9.67 8.94 -15.76
N GLU A 87 -8.74 8.02 -16.00
CA GLU A 87 -7.72 7.64 -15.01
C GLU A 87 -6.83 8.84 -14.63
N LYS A 88 -6.47 9.70 -15.61
CA LYS A 88 -5.72 10.92 -15.35
C LYS A 88 -6.48 11.87 -14.43
N LYS A 89 -7.80 12.00 -14.62
CA LYS A 89 -8.66 12.76 -13.72
C LYS A 89 -8.60 12.19 -12.30
N TRP A 90 -8.74 10.85 -12.13
CA TRP A 90 -8.66 10.23 -10.79
C TRP A 90 -7.28 10.39 -10.14
N ALA A 91 -6.21 10.37 -10.94
CA ALA A 91 -4.87 10.64 -10.46
C ALA A 91 -4.73 12.09 -9.95
N ASP A 92 -5.27 13.07 -10.69
CA ASP A 92 -5.24 14.48 -10.31
C ASP A 92 -6.12 14.76 -9.09
N GLU A 93 -7.32 14.21 -9.06
CA GLU A 93 -8.23 14.28 -7.89
C GLU A 93 -7.59 13.64 -6.66
N GLY A 94 -6.81 12.56 -6.85
CA GLY A 94 -6.07 11.87 -5.79
C GLY A 94 -5.01 12.76 -5.12
N LEU A 95 -4.40 13.71 -5.84
CA LEU A 95 -3.48 14.70 -5.28
C LEU A 95 -4.17 15.65 -4.28
N GLU A 96 -5.46 15.90 -4.47
CA GLU A 96 -6.28 16.76 -3.64
C GLU A 96 -7.13 15.97 -2.64
N HIS A 97 -6.75 14.71 -2.35
CA HIS A 97 -7.46 13.78 -1.47
C HIS A 97 -8.95 13.56 -1.84
N THR A 98 -9.29 13.72 -3.10
CA THR A 98 -10.59 13.37 -3.66
C THR A 98 -10.48 12.02 -4.35
N PHE A 99 -10.97 10.96 -3.68
CA PHE A 99 -10.60 9.60 -4.05
C PHE A 99 -11.67 8.90 -4.89
N PHE A 100 -11.25 8.42 -6.06
CA PHE A 100 -12.03 7.44 -6.82
C PHE A 100 -11.97 6.08 -6.12
N VAL A 101 -13.06 5.68 -5.51
CA VAL A 101 -13.17 4.39 -4.81
C VAL A 101 -13.86 3.33 -5.66
N HIS A 102 -14.94 3.70 -6.38
CA HIS A 102 -15.69 2.80 -7.25
C HIS A 102 -16.66 3.58 -8.15
N TYR A 103 -16.97 3.07 -9.34
CA TYR A 103 -17.90 3.68 -10.30
C TYR A 103 -19.31 3.92 -9.73
N GLY A 104 -19.77 3.08 -8.78
CA GLY A 104 -21.05 3.25 -8.12
C GLY A 104 -21.12 4.42 -7.12
N TYR A 105 -19.98 5.06 -6.83
CA TYR A 105 -19.87 6.16 -5.86
C TYR A 105 -19.25 7.39 -6.51
N GLN A 106 -19.95 7.93 -7.50
CA GLN A 106 -19.55 9.14 -8.22
C GLN A 106 -20.57 10.28 -7.96
N PRO A 107 -20.10 11.53 -7.90
CA PRO A 107 -18.69 11.97 -7.97
C PRO A 107 -17.85 11.49 -6.78
N SER A 108 -16.52 11.48 -6.95
CA SER A 108 -15.56 11.17 -5.89
C SER A 108 -15.73 12.09 -4.68
N TYR A 109 -15.43 11.59 -3.49
CA TYR A 109 -15.53 12.37 -2.24
C TYR A 109 -14.15 12.85 -1.81
N ASN A 110 -14.10 14.08 -1.27
CA ASN A 110 -12.90 14.61 -0.63
C ASN A 110 -12.80 14.13 0.82
N TYR A 111 -11.63 13.63 1.19
CA TYR A 111 -11.37 13.03 2.51
C TYR A 111 -10.60 13.97 3.45
N GLY A 112 -10.41 15.24 3.07
CA GLY A 112 -9.78 16.28 3.87
C GLY A 112 -8.28 16.43 3.61
N GLU A 113 -7.72 17.56 4.02
CA GLU A 113 -6.27 17.81 3.96
C GLU A 113 -5.50 16.82 4.83
N ASP A 114 -5.96 16.62 6.06
CA ASP A 114 -5.57 15.49 6.90
C ASP A 114 -6.54 14.33 6.64
N ILE A 115 -6.09 13.34 5.85
CA ILE A 115 -6.97 12.30 5.31
C ILE A 115 -7.73 11.58 6.41
N ASN A 116 -9.05 11.72 6.38
CA ASN A 116 -9.95 11.00 7.28
C ASN A 116 -10.38 9.65 6.67
N TRP A 117 -9.61 8.60 6.89
CA TRP A 117 -9.89 7.24 6.42
C TRP A 117 -11.18 6.63 7.00
N LYS A 118 -11.75 7.27 8.02
CA LYS A 118 -13.01 6.85 8.66
C LYS A 118 -14.22 7.64 8.13
N PHE A 119 -14.01 8.62 7.24
CA PHE A 119 -15.10 9.41 6.65
C PHE A 119 -16.05 8.53 5.86
N TRP A 120 -17.33 8.66 6.16
CA TRP A 120 -18.39 7.83 5.61
C TRP A 120 -19.52 8.68 5.04
N PRO A 121 -19.33 9.29 3.84
CA PRO A 121 -20.28 10.23 3.25
C PRO A 121 -21.61 9.60 2.87
N VAL A 122 -21.63 8.30 2.59
CA VAL A 122 -22.83 7.51 2.30
C VAL A 122 -22.82 6.29 3.21
N LYS A 123 -23.94 6.03 3.90
CA LYS A 123 -24.08 4.89 4.82
C LYS A 123 -24.22 3.56 4.05
N ASP A 124 -23.21 3.24 3.29
CA ASP A 124 -23.03 1.98 2.60
C ASP A 124 -21.67 1.39 2.99
N MET A 125 -21.66 0.20 3.55
CA MET A 125 -20.42 -0.46 3.97
C MET A 125 -19.46 -0.69 2.80
N GLU A 126 -19.99 -0.94 1.60
CA GLU A 126 -19.18 -1.18 0.41
C GLU A 126 -18.32 0.05 0.08
N LEU A 127 -18.82 1.28 0.26
CA LEU A 127 -18.02 2.49 0.04
C LEU A 127 -16.77 2.49 0.92
N ARG A 128 -16.90 2.18 2.22
CA ARG A 128 -15.75 2.13 3.12
C ARG A 128 -14.79 0.99 2.80
N TRP A 129 -15.29 -0.17 2.41
CA TRP A 129 -14.43 -1.27 1.94
C TRP A 129 -13.66 -0.86 0.68
N GLN A 130 -14.35 -0.24 -0.30
CA GLN A 130 -13.72 0.22 -1.54
C GLN A 130 -12.66 1.30 -1.29
N LEU A 131 -12.84 2.18 -0.31
CA LEU A 131 -11.84 3.17 0.11
C LEU A 131 -10.52 2.48 0.47
N HIS A 132 -10.56 1.43 1.28
CA HIS A 132 -9.37 0.70 1.73
C HIS A 132 -8.76 -0.21 0.65
N ARG A 133 -9.27 -0.22 -0.58
CA ARG A 133 -8.66 -0.86 -1.76
C ARG A 133 -7.77 0.10 -2.56
N HIS A 134 -7.75 1.39 -2.24
CA HIS A 134 -6.88 2.43 -2.80
C HIS A 134 -6.84 2.44 -4.34
N LYS A 135 -8.00 2.42 -4.99
CA LYS A 135 -8.06 2.27 -6.46
C LYS A 135 -7.41 3.41 -7.22
N TRP A 136 -7.42 4.63 -6.70
CA TRP A 136 -6.83 5.83 -7.32
C TRP A 136 -5.29 5.82 -7.32
N TRP A 137 -4.64 5.00 -6.49
CA TRP A 137 -3.17 4.92 -6.45
C TRP A 137 -2.58 4.34 -7.75
N VAL A 138 -3.26 3.40 -8.42
CA VAL A 138 -2.79 2.86 -9.70
C VAL A 138 -2.81 3.94 -10.78
N PRO A 139 -3.89 4.71 -11.01
CA PRO A 139 -3.88 5.89 -11.85
C PRO A 139 -2.76 6.91 -11.51
N MET A 140 -2.49 7.19 -10.24
CA MET A 140 -1.36 8.05 -9.84
C MET A 140 -0.02 7.49 -10.33
N GLY A 141 0.19 6.17 -10.19
CA GLY A 141 1.40 5.50 -10.70
C GLY A 141 1.51 5.54 -12.22
N GLN A 142 0.41 5.33 -12.93
CA GLN A 142 0.35 5.45 -14.39
C GLN A 142 0.66 6.90 -14.83
N ALA A 143 0.07 7.91 -14.15
CA ALA A 143 0.35 9.31 -14.41
C ALA A 143 1.83 9.63 -14.22
N TYR A 144 2.43 9.22 -13.12
CA TYR A 144 3.87 9.34 -12.89
C TYR A 144 4.69 8.68 -14.00
N LYS A 145 4.38 7.44 -14.35
CA LYS A 145 5.16 6.68 -15.35
C LYS A 145 5.13 7.35 -16.73
N VAL A 146 3.98 7.92 -17.11
CA VAL A 146 3.78 8.58 -18.42
C VAL A 146 4.35 9.99 -18.43
N THR A 147 4.12 10.77 -17.38
CA THR A 147 4.49 12.21 -17.34
C THR A 147 5.84 12.49 -16.73
N LYS A 148 6.37 11.58 -15.91
CA LYS A 148 7.55 11.78 -15.05
C LYS A 148 7.40 12.92 -14.02
N ASP A 149 6.16 13.34 -13.74
CA ASP A 149 5.89 14.37 -12.75
C ASP A 149 5.90 13.76 -11.34
N GLU A 150 6.94 14.11 -10.59
CA GLU A 150 7.19 13.55 -9.24
C GLU A 150 6.08 13.83 -8.22
N LYS A 151 5.21 14.80 -8.47
CA LYS A 151 4.09 15.11 -7.55
C LYS A 151 3.23 13.89 -7.23
N TYR A 152 3.04 12.98 -8.21
CA TYR A 152 2.25 11.76 -8.02
C TYR A 152 2.94 10.76 -7.10
N ALA A 153 4.27 10.61 -7.26
CA ALA A 153 5.04 9.69 -6.42
C ALA A 153 5.19 10.25 -4.99
N VAL A 154 5.48 11.56 -4.87
CA VAL A 154 5.57 12.25 -3.57
C VAL A 154 4.27 12.14 -2.82
N GLU A 155 3.13 12.41 -3.48
CA GLU A 155 1.84 12.36 -2.83
C GLU A 155 1.43 10.92 -2.49
N TRP A 156 1.68 9.96 -3.38
CA TRP A 156 1.40 8.55 -3.10
C TRP A 156 2.18 8.02 -1.88
N THR A 157 3.47 8.35 -1.76
CA THR A 157 4.28 7.93 -0.60
C THR A 157 3.73 8.50 0.71
N LYS A 158 3.27 9.77 0.70
CA LYS A 158 2.62 10.39 1.86
C LYS A 158 1.32 9.69 2.24
N GLN A 159 0.43 9.47 1.26
CA GLN A 159 -0.84 8.77 1.49
C GLN A 159 -0.63 7.33 1.98
N TYR A 160 0.40 6.65 1.48
CA TYR A 160 0.73 5.30 1.93
C TYR A 160 1.15 5.28 3.40
N ILE A 161 2.05 6.18 3.80
CA ILE A 161 2.52 6.29 5.19
C ILE A 161 1.37 6.74 6.10
N ASP A 162 0.59 7.73 5.69
CA ASP A 162 -0.58 8.19 6.45
C ASP A 162 -1.59 7.05 6.68
N TRP A 163 -1.81 6.21 5.65
CA TRP A 163 -2.73 5.08 5.77
C TRP A 163 -2.23 4.03 6.77
N ILE A 164 -0.97 3.61 6.70
CA ILE A 164 -0.45 2.56 7.60
C ILE A 164 -0.40 3.02 9.07
N ILE A 165 -0.23 4.31 9.31
CA ILE A 165 -0.21 4.89 10.66
C ILE A 165 -1.63 5.03 11.21
N LYS A 166 -2.57 5.51 10.39
CA LYS A 166 -3.97 5.73 10.82
C LYS A 166 -4.82 4.45 10.81
N ASN A 167 -4.33 3.38 10.19
CA ASN A 167 -5.02 2.08 10.12
C ASN A 167 -4.06 0.94 10.49
N PRO A 168 -3.46 0.95 11.69
CA PRO A 168 -2.54 -0.11 12.09
C PRO A 168 -3.28 -1.46 12.23
N TYR A 169 -2.51 -2.56 12.05
CA TYR A 169 -3.07 -3.93 12.17
C TYR A 169 -3.64 -4.25 13.55
N ASP A 170 -3.08 -3.66 14.58
CA ASP A 170 -3.46 -3.81 15.99
C ASP A 170 -4.33 -2.65 16.50
N ASP A 171 -5.03 -1.93 15.62
CA ASP A 171 -5.92 -0.83 15.97
C ASP A 171 -6.89 -1.28 17.08
N PRO A 172 -6.97 -0.56 18.21
CA PRO A 172 -7.97 -0.83 19.24
C PRO A 172 -9.41 -0.57 18.75
N ASP A 173 -9.60 0.25 17.72
CA ASP A 173 -10.86 0.48 17.05
C ASP A 173 -11.25 -0.72 16.16
N LYS A 174 -11.94 -1.70 16.75
CA LYS A 174 -12.41 -2.90 16.04
C LYS A 174 -13.36 -2.60 14.89
N GLU A 175 -14.11 -1.50 14.96
CA GLU A 175 -14.95 -1.07 13.84
C GLU A 175 -14.10 -0.60 12.66
N ASN A 176 -13.00 0.13 12.90
CA ASN A 176 -12.08 0.48 11.84
C ASN A 176 -11.40 -0.75 11.21
N LEU A 177 -10.93 -1.70 12.02
CA LEU A 177 -10.33 -2.95 11.52
C LEU A 177 -11.25 -3.73 10.60
N ARG A 178 -12.55 -3.75 10.90
CA ARG A 178 -13.57 -4.41 10.08
C ARG A 178 -13.61 -3.89 8.64
N PHE A 179 -13.18 -2.64 8.41
CA PHE A 179 -13.09 -2.04 7.07
C PHE A 179 -11.67 -2.07 6.52
N SER A 180 -10.68 -1.67 7.31
CA SER A 180 -9.30 -1.52 6.85
C SER A 180 -8.57 -2.86 6.69
N TRP A 181 -8.85 -3.85 7.54
CA TRP A 181 -8.17 -5.15 7.56
C TRP A 181 -9.07 -6.36 7.28
N ARG A 182 -10.25 -6.16 6.72
CA ARG A 182 -11.06 -7.29 6.24
C ARG A 182 -10.26 -8.06 5.17
N PRO A 183 -10.21 -9.42 5.21
CA PRO A 183 -9.34 -10.21 4.34
C PRO A 183 -9.52 -9.95 2.84
N LEU A 184 -10.72 -9.63 2.36
CA LEU A 184 -10.97 -9.32 0.96
C LEU A 184 -10.26 -8.03 0.52
N GLU A 185 -10.33 -6.96 1.34
CA GLU A 185 -9.67 -5.67 1.08
C GLU A 185 -8.15 -5.81 1.18
N VAL A 186 -7.67 -6.57 2.15
CA VAL A 186 -6.23 -6.90 2.27
C VAL A 186 -5.74 -7.65 1.03
N SER A 187 -6.51 -8.62 0.54
CA SER A 187 -6.14 -9.38 -0.66
C SER A 187 -6.12 -8.48 -1.92
N ASP A 188 -7.03 -7.50 -2.03
CA ASP A 188 -7.03 -6.55 -3.14
C ASP A 188 -5.82 -5.60 -3.11
N ARG A 189 -5.43 -5.12 -1.91
CA ARG A 189 -4.19 -4.37 -1.72
C ARG A 189 -2.96 -5.20 -2.06
N LEU A 190 -2.91 -6.45 -1.59
CA LEU A 190 -1.79 -7.36 -1.85
C LEU A 190 -1.56 -7.57 -3.35
N ARG A 191 -2.63 -7.59 -4.16
CA ARG A 191 -2.54 -7.65 -5.62
C ARG A 191 -2.04 -6.36 -6.26
N LYS A 192 -2.43 -5.18 -5.73
CA LYS A 192 -2.12 -3.88 -6.34
C LYS A 192 -0.76 -3.33 -5.92
N GLN A 193 -0.28 -3.66 -4.74
CA GLN A 193 1.00 -3.15 -4.25
C GLN A 193 2.18 -3.51 -5.18
N PRO A 194 2.28 -4.71 -5.80
CA PRO A 194 3.25 -4.98 -6.86
C PRO A 194 3.16 -4.02 -8.06
N ASP A 195 1.96 -3.67 -8.52
CA ASP A 195 1.79 -2.72 -9.62
C ASP A 195 2.35 -1.35 -9.23
N MET A 196 2.02 -0.87 -8.03
CA MET A 196 2.51 0.41 -7.51
C MET A 196 4.03 0.39 -7.28
N PHE A 197 4.56 -0.72 -6.77
CA PHE A 197 6.00 -0.91 -6.66
C PHE A 197 6.69 -0.72 -8.01
N MET A 198 6.22 -1.41 -9.05
CA MET A 198 6.79 -1.31 -10.40
C MET A 198 6.65 0.11 -10.98
N LEU A 199 5.56 0.80 -10.69
CA LEU A 199 5.31 2.14 -11.23
C LEU A 199 6.19 3.20 -10.56
N PHE A 200 6.46 3.09 -9.26
CA PHE A 200 7.08 4.16 -8.47
C PHE A 200 8.52 3.89 -8.00
N VAL A 201 9.02 2.67 -8.06
CA VAL A 201 10.33 2.30 -7.47
C VAL A 201 11.52 3.14 -8.00
N ASP A 202 11.42 3.65 -9.23
CA ASP A 202 12.43 4.51 -9.85
C ASP A 202 12.35 5.98 -9.39
N SER A 203 11.29 6.38 -8.67
CA SER A 203 11.13 7.76 -8.19
C SER A 203 12.11 8.07 -7.05
N PRO A 204 12.70 9.29 -7.00
CA PRO A 204 13.42 9.78 -5.83
C PRO A 204 12.59 9.78 -4.54
N ALA A 205 11.26 9.93 -4.62
CA ALA A 205 10.37 9.85 -3.46
C ALA A 205 10.27 8.43 -2.88
N PHE A 206 10.63 7.40 -3.67
CA PHE A 206 10.73 6.02 -3.19
C PHE A 206 12.10 5.83 -2.54
N THR A 207 12.25 6.28 -1.30
CA THR A 207 13.50 6.25 -0.55
C THR A 207 13.78 4.86 0.07
N PRO A 208 15.00 4.59 0.56
CA PRO A 208 15.29 3.36 1.31
C PRO A 208 14.38 3.16 2.53
N GLU A 209 14.08 4.23 3.27
CA GLU A 209 13.16 4.19 4.42
C GLU A 209 11.75 3.80 3.96
N PHE A 210 11.25 4.43 2.89
CA PHE A 210 9.95 4.08 2.33
C PHE A 210 9.90 2.65 1.84
N LEU A 211 10.97 2.14 1.20
CA LEU A 211 11.07 0.74 0.79
C LEU A 211 10.87 -0.19 1.98
N THR A 212 11.56 0.08 3.10
CA THR A 212 11.47 -0.79 4.29
C THR A 212 10.07 -0.77 4.91
N GLU A 213 9.42 0.40 4.99
CA GLU A 213 8.01 0.52 5.42
C GLU A 213 7.09 -0.26 4.49
N PHE A 214 7.26 -0.10 3.17
CA PHE A 214 6.45 -0.78 2.16
C PHE A 214 6.58 -2.30 2.29
N LEU A 215 7.80 -2.84 2.36
CA LEU A 215 8.04 -4.28 2.43
C LEU A 215 7.55 -4.90 3.73
N VAL A 216 7.76 -4.25 4.87
CA VAL A 216 7.23 -4.69 6.17
C VAL A 216 5.71 -4.73 6.14
N ASN A 217 5.08 -3.69 5.60
CA ASN A 217 3.62 -3.65 5.49
C ASN A 217 3.09 -4.68 4.49
N TYR A 218 3.79 -4.90 3.37
CA TYR A 218 3.46 -5.97 2.42
C TYR A 218 3.50 -7.35 3.08
N HIS A 219 4.55 -7.64 3.83
CA HIS A 219 4.66 -8.88 4.62
C HIS A 219 3.48 -9.04 5.60
N LYS A 220 3.12 -7.98 6.33
CA LYS A 220 1.96 -7.99 7.25
C LYS A 220 0.66 -8.34 6.51
N HIS A 221 0.46 -7.81 5.30
CA HIS A 221 -0.72 -8.13 4.48
C HIS A 221 -0.74 -9.62 4.08
N ALA A 222 0.39 -10.17 3.65
CA ALA A 222 0.49 -11.58 3.27
C ALA A 222 0.26 -12.51 4.46
N GLU A 223 0.89 -12.25 5.62
CA GLU A 223 0.68 -13.04 6.84
C GLU A 223 -0.76 -12.93 7.35
N HIS A 224 -1.39 -11.75 7.21
CA HIS A 224 -2.80 -11.59 7.56
C HIS A 224 -3.71 -12.49 6.71
N ILE A 225 -3.50 -12.55 5.39
CA ILE A 225 -4.27 -13.45 4.52
C ILE A 225 -3.98 -14.90 4.86
N LEU A 226 -2.73 -15.27 5.06
CA LEU A 226 -2.35 -16.63 5.42
C LEU A 226 -3.06 -17.14 6.67
N ALA A 227 -3.27 -16.26 7.65
CA ALA A 227 -3.94 -16.57 8.92
C ALA A 227 -5.48 -16.45 8.86
N ASN A 228 -6.05 -15.81 7.82
CA ASN A 228 -7.47 -15.41 7.78
C ASN A 228 -8.12 -15.67 6.42
N TYR A 229 -7.82 -16.80 5.79
CA TYR A 229 -8.51 -17.18 4.56
C TYR A 229 -10.03 -17.31 4.79
N SER A 230 -10.80 -16.91 3.79
CA SER A 230 -12.23 -17.24 3.75
C SER A 230 -12.41 -18.76 3.69
N GLU A 231 -13.50 -19.27 4.23
CA GLU A 231 -13.74 -20.71 4.31
C GLU A 231 -13.98 -21.32 2.92
N HIS A 232 -14.68 -20.60 2.03
CA HIS A 232 -15.09 -21.09 0.71
C HIS A 232 -15.43 -19.93 -0.27
N GLY A 233 -15.75 -20.30 -1.50
CA GLY A 233 -16.29 -19.40 -2.52
C GLY A 233 -15.24 -18.47 -3.16
N ASN A 234 -15.73 -17.47 -3.89
CA ASN A 234 -14.89 -16.58 -4.70
C ASN A 234 -13.87 -15.77 -3.87
N HIS A 235 -14.20 -15.43 -2.63
CA HIS A 235 -13.25 -14.71 -1.76
C HIS A 235 -12.02 -15.58 -1.47
N LEU A 236 -12.20 -16.87 -1.17
CA LEU A 236 -11.10 -17.81 -0.96
C LEU A 236 -10.24 -17.93 -2.23
N LEU A 237 -10.87 -18.08 -3.40
CA LEU A 237 -10.15 -18.17 -4.68
C LEU A 237 -9.32 -16.91 -4.97
N PHE A 238 -9.90 -15.72 -4.73
CA PHE A 238 -9.16 -14.46 -4.87
C PHE A 238 -7.98 -14.39 -3.92
N GLN A 239 -8.17 -14.69 -2.65
CA GLN A 239 -7.12 -14.68 -1.65
C GLN A 239 -5.99 -15.64 -2.04
N ALA A 240 -6.32 -16.88 -2.42
CA ALA A 240 -5.35 -17.87 -2.86
C ALA A 240 -4.51 -17.40 -4.06
N GLN A 241 -5.15 -16.84 -5.09
CA GLN A 241 -4.47 -16.29 -6.26
C GLN A 241 -3.50 -15.15 -5.87
N ARG A 242 -3.91 -14.25 -4.93
CA ARG A 242 -3.05 -13.13 -4.50
C ARG A 242 -1.85 -13.62 -3.70
N MET A 243 -2.02 -14.67 -2.92
CA MET A 243 -0.91 -15.27 -2.18
C MET A 243 0.13 -15.91 -3.09
N ILE A 244 -0.30 -16.56 -4.19
CA ILE A 244 0.63 -17.02 -5.23
C ILE A 244 1.40 -15.82 -5.79
N GLY A 245 0.67 -14.75 -6.17
CA GLY A 245 1.28 -13.53 -6.70
C GLY A 245 2.28 -12.90 -5.73
N ALA A 246 1.96 -12.88 -4.43
CA ALA A 246 2.81 -12.33 -3.39
C ALA A 246 4.16 -13.04 -3.28
N GLY A 247 4.14 -14.37 -3.21
CA GLY A 247 5.38 -15.14 -3.14
C GLY A 247 6.20 -15.12 -4.44
N CYS A 248 5.53 -15.01 -5.59
CA CYS A 248 6.22 -14.91 -6.88
C CYS A 248 6.83 -13.52 -7.13
N PHE A 249 6.20 -12.45 -6.67
CA PHE A 249 6.67 -11.09 -6.93
C PHE A 249 7.81 -10.67 -6.00
N PHE A 250 7.75 -11.07 -4.72
CA PHE A 250 8.80 -10.82 -3.73
C PHE A 250 9.39 -12.16 -3.22
N PRO A 251 10.11 -12.91 -4.07
CA PRO A 251 10.71 -14.20 -3.69
C PRO A 251 11.81 -14.06 -2.63
N GLU A 252 12.26 -12.83 -2.37
CA GLU A 252 13.25 -12.49 -1.38
C GLU A 252 12.77 -12.68 0.07
N PHE A 253 11.46 -12.75 0.31
CA PHE A 253 10.97 -13.04 1.66
C PHE A 253 11.17 -14.49 2.05
N LYS A 254 11.63 -14.75 3.27
CA LYS A 254 11.72 -16.12 3.85
C LYS A 254 10.40 -16.89 3.74
N ARG A 255 9.28 -16.16 3.75
CA ARG A 255 7.93 -16.72 3.70
C ARG A 255 7.34 -16.85 2.30
N ALA A 256 8.04 -16.35 1.26
CA ALA A 256 7.53 -16.28 -0.11
C ALA A 256 7.01 -17.63 -0.63
N LYS A 257 7.80 -18.70 -0.41
CA LYS A 257 7.39 -20.06 -0.79
C LYS A 257 6.14 -20.54 -0.03
N THR A 258 6.04 -20.25 1.26
CA THR A 258 4.87 -20.61 2.07
C THR A 258 3.61 -19.92 1.54
N TRP A 259 3.69 -18.65 1.16
CA TRP A 259 2.57 -17.90 0.60
C TRP A 259 2.10 -18.53 -0.73
N SER A 260 3.03 -18.76 -1.66
CA SER A 260 2.67 -19.33 -2.96
C SER A 260 2.16 -20.77 -2.84
N ASP A 261 2.80 -21.63 -2.05
CA ASP A 261 2.37 -23.02 -1.84
C ASP A 261 0.96 -23.10 -1.21
N SER A 262 0.69 -22.23 -0.25
CA SER A 262 -0.65 -22.14 0.37
C SER A 262 -1.72 -21.79 -0.66
N GLY A 263 -1.46 -20.80 -1.50
CA GLY A 263 -2.37 -20.39 -2.57
C GLY A 263 -2.59 -21.51 -3.59
N VAL A 264 -1.53 -22.17 -4.04
CA VAL A 264 -1.59 -23.30 -5.00
C VAL A 264 -2.38 -24.45 -4.40
N GLY A 265 -2.13 -24.82 -3.13
CA GLY A 265 -2.86 -25.89 -2.44
C GLY A 265 -4.36 -25.62 -2.37
N ILE A 266 -4.75 -24.36 -2.06
CA ILE A 266 -6.15 -23.95 -2.04
C ILE A 266 -6.77 -24.05 -3.44
N LEU A 267 -6.14 -23.50 -4.48
CA LEU A 267 -6.70 -23.52 -5.83
C LEU A 267 -6.86 -24.96 -6.36
N ASN A 268 -5.88 -25.84 -6.10
CA ASN A 268 -5.98 -27.24 -6.51
C ASN A 268 -7.13 -27.99 -5.81
N ARG A 269 -7.39 -27.66 -4.55
CA ARG A 269 -8.54 -28.22 -3.82
C ARG A 269 -9.86 -27.67 -4.36
N GLU A 270 -9.97 -26.36 -4.51
CA GLU A 270 -11.22 -25.69 -4.87
C GLU A 270 -11.64 -25.96 -6.32
N ILE A 271 -10.70 -26.16 -7.24
CA ILE A 271 -11.03 -26.58 -8.62
C ILE A 271 -11.89 -27.84 -8.64
N ASN A 272 -11.54 -28.82 -7.83
CA ASN A 272 -12.29 -30.09 -7.76
C ASN A 272 -13.64 -29.96 -7.03
N LEU A 273 -13.85 -28.88 -6.27
CA LEU A 273 -15.08 -28.66 -5.51
C LEU A 273 -16.07 -27.71 -6.19
N GLN A 274 -15.56 -26.78 -6.99
CA GLN A 274 -16.33 -25.67 -7.56
C GLN A 274 -16.50 -25.72 -9.08
N VAL A 275 -15.76 -26.61 -9.76
CA VAL A 275 -15.87 -26.81 -11.20
C VAL A 275 -16.44 -28.19 -11.46
N PHE A 276 -17.55 -28.25 -12.21
CA PHE A 276 -18.16 -29.50 -12.63
C PHE A 276 -17.40 -30.10 -13.84
N GLU A 277 -17.67 -31.37 -14.18
CA GLU A 277 -17.00 -32.10 -15.27
C GLU A 277 -17.23 -31.44 -16.64
N ASP A 278 -18.31 -30.69 -16.80
CA ASP A 278 -18.65 -29.94 -18.01
C ASP A 278 -18.14 -28.49 -18.04
N GLY A 279 -17.40 -28.09 -17.02
CA GLY A 279 -16.88 -26.71 -16.84
C GLY A 279 -17.92 -25.78 -16.28
#